data_fc8f13d8183c29f65b9f734ad81ff59d
#
_entry.id   fc8f13d8183c29f65b9f734ad81ff59d
#
_cell.length_a   1.000
_cell.length_b   1.000
_cell.length_c   1.000
_cell.angle_alpha   90.00
_cell.angle_beta   90.00
_cell.angle_gamma   90.00
#
_symmetry.space_group_name_H-M   'P 1'
#
loop_
_entity.id
_entity.type
_entity.pdbx_description
1 polymer ?
#
loop_
_entity_poly.entity_id
_entity_poly.type
_entity_poly.pdbx_seq_one_letter_code
_entity_poly.pdbx_strand_id
1 'polypeptide(L)'
;KNKSFIDFKAIRHPIIERIQTKIEYVTNDVKIGIDLDDKLLHGMLLYGTNAAGKSSLMKAIGLNLIMAQAGMFVPCESFIFNPFNQIFTRINNNDNIFKGESSFAVEMGELRSILFRSNQNSLVLGDELCSGTESISAQSIFASSVISLVKKTACFIFATHLHELTKMKEITELESVKMFHLKVHYDEKQVN
;
A
#
# COMPACT_ATOMS: atom_id res chain seq x y z
N LYS A 1 6.60 -13.28 20.61
CA LYS A 1 5.36 -12.62 20.07
C LYS A 1 5.41 -12.75 18.57
N ASN A 2 4.40 -13.38 17.98
CA ASN A 2 4.33 -13.55 16.53
C ASN A 2 4.15 -12.18 15.86
N LYS A 3 4.97 -11.90 14.83
CA LYS A 3 4.81 -10.67 14.03
C LYS A 3 3.56 -10.76 13.17
N SER A 4 2.93 -9.62 12.90
CA SER A 4 1.79 -9.54 11.99
C SER A 4 2.25 -9.70 10.54
N PHE A 5 1.45 -10.41 9.74
CA PHE A 5 1.71 -10.61 8.31
C PHE A 5 0.41 -10.89 7.54
N ILE A 6 0.46 -10.78 6.24
CA ILE A 6 -0.56 -11.23 5.28
C ILE A 6 0.08 -12.04 4.15
N ASP A 7 -0.63 -13.09 3.72
CA ASP A 7 -0.35 -13.87 2.51
C ASP A 7 -1.66 -14.14 1.79
N PHE A 8 -1.96 -13.31 0.78
CA PHE A 8 -3.12 -13.47 -0.09
C PHE A 8 -2.75 -14.17 -1.39
N LYS A 9 -3.61 -15.09 -1.81
CA LYS A 9 -3.66 -15.66 -3.14
C LYS A 9 -4.90 -15.20 -3.86
N ALA A 10 -4.72 -14.65 -5.08
CA ALA A 10 -5.78 -14.19 -5.97
C ALA A 10 -6.77 -13.25 -5.25
N ILE A 11 -6.27 -12.23 -4.55
CA ILE A 11 -7.11 -11.23 -3.86
C ILE A 11 -7.95 -10.45 -4.86
N ARG A 12 -9.23 -10.22 -4.52
CA ARG A 12 -10.18 -9.39 -5.26
C ARG A 12 -10.74 -8.29 -4.37
N HIS A 13 -11.18 -7.21 -4.99
CA HIS A 13 -11.81 -6.12 -4.26
C HIS A 13 -13.30 -6.46 -3.98
N PRO A 14 -13.74 -6.53 -2.72
CA PRO A 14 -15.07 -7.04 -2.36
C PRO A 14 -16.24 -6.25 -2.96
N ILE A 15 -16.02 -4.97 -3.27
CA ILE A 15 -17.05 -4.09 -3.83
C ILE A 15 -16.93 -4.03 -5.36
N ILE A 16 -15.72 -3.78 -5.90
CA ILE A 16 -15.53 -3.57 -7.34
C ILE A 16 -15.91 -4.83 -8.13
N GLU A 17 -15.54 -6.01 -7.65
CA GLU A 17 -15.90 -7.29 -8.27
C GLU A 17 -17.42 -7.46 -8.44
N ARG A 18 -18.20 -6.89 -7.53
CA ARG A 18 -19.67 -6.98 -7.59
C ARG A 18 -20.34 -5.92 -8.46
N ILE A 19 -19.70 -4.76 -8.60
CA ILE A 19 -20.26 -3.64 -9.38
C ILE A 19 -19.88 -3.76 -10.86
N GLN A 20 -18.65 -4.18 -11.14
CA GLN A 20 -18.15 -4.36 -12.51
C GLN A 20 -18.40 -5.78 -12.99
N THR A 21 -19.55 -6.03 -13.59
CA THR A 21 -19.94 -7.34 -14.12
C THR A 21 -19.51 -7.57 -15.58
N LYS A 22 -19.06 -6.53 -16.28
CA LYS A 22 -18.70 -6.58 -17.70
C LYS A 22 -17.25 -6.95 -17.97
N ILE A 23 -16.36 -6.75 -16.98
CA ILE A 23 -14.93 -7.00 -17.10
C ILE A 23 -14.55 -7.89 -15.92
N GLU A 24 -13.83 -8.98 -16.21
CA GLU A 24 -13.31 -9.86 -15.18
C GLU A 24 -12.31 -9.11 -14.28
N TYR A 25 -12.43 -9.29 -12.98
CA TYR A 25 -11.53 -8.65 -12.02
C TYR A 25 -10.15 -9.34 -12.07
N VAL A 26 -9.11 -8.57 -12.37
CA VAL A 26 -7.73 -9.08 -12.36
C VAL A 26 -7.27 -9.27 -10.93
N THR A 27 -7.01 -10.52 -10.55
CA THR A 27 -6.55 -10.88 -9.21
C THR A 27 -5.07 -10.61 -9.01
N ASN A 28 -4.64 -10.49 -7.75
CA ASN A 28 -3.24 -10.32 -7.39
C ASN A 28 -2.86 -11.22 -6.21
N ASP A 29 -1.61 -11.67 -6.17
CA ASP A 29 -0.99 -12.30 -5.01
C ASP A 29 -0.26 -11.24 -4.20
N VAL A 30 -0.45 -11.20 -2.89
CA VAL A 30 0.16 -10.19 -2.02
C VAL A 30 0.70 -10.83 -0.75
N LYS A 31 2.00 -10.66 -0.50
CA LYS A 31 2.67 -11.11 0.72
C LYS A 31 3.41 -9.97 1.36
N ILE A 32 3.25 -9.79 2.68
CA ILE A 32 4.01 -8.81 3.47
C ILE A 32 4.08 -9.25 4.93
N GLY A 33 5.19 -8.95 5.59
CA GLY A 33 5.45 -9.36 6.99
C GLY A 33 6.00 -10.77 7.12
N ILE A 34 6.20 -11.48 6.01
CA ILE A 34 6.79 -12.82 5.93
C ILE A 34 7.96 -12.86 4.96
N ASP A 35 8.69 -13.97 4.96
CA ASP A 35 9.82 -14.16 4.07
C ASP A 35 9.37 -14.26 2.61
N LEU A 36 10.07 -13.53 1.77
CA LEU A 36 9.99 -13.59 0.32
C LEU A 36 11.41 -13.74 -0.21
N ASP A 37 11.71 -14.86 -0.88
CA ASP A 37 13.05 -15.20 -1.34
C ASP A 37 14.10 -15.15 -0.20
N ASP A 38 13.78 -15.80 0.93
CA ASP A 38 14.61 -15.87 2.15
C ASP A 38 14.86 -14.52 2.86
N LYS A 39 14.13 -13.47 2.49
CA LYS A 39 14.20 -12.14 3.12
C LYS A 39 12.85 -11.69 3.62
N LEU A 40 12.81 -11.20 4.86
CA LEU A 40 11.59 -10.68 5.47
C LEU A 40 11.16 -9.38 4.79
N LEU A 41 10.00 -9.40 4.13
CA LEU A 41 9.44 -8.25 3.44
C LEU A 41 8.57 -7.42 4.39
N HIS A 42 8.99 -6.20 4.72
CA HIS A 42 8.21 -5.23 5.50
C HIS A 42 7.54 -4.17 4.62
N GLY A 43 8.18 -3.77 3.53
CA GLY A 43 7.73 -2.68 2.68
C GLY A 43 7.52 -3.09 1.23
N MET A 44 6.40 -2.66 0.68
CA MET A 44 6.07 -2.81 -0.74
C MET A 44 5.87 -1.43 -1.35
N LEU A 45 6.67 -1.06 -2.34
CA LEU A 45 6.51 0.17 -3.12
C LEU A 45 5.88 -0.19 -4.47
N LEU A 46 4.66 0.32 -4.69
CA LEU A 46 3.88 0.06 -5.91
C LEU A 46 4.06 1.18 -6.91
N TYR A 47 4.60 0.84 -8.06
CA TYR A 47 4.73 1.72 -9.22
C TYR A 47 3.73 1.32 -10.31
N GLY A 48 3.41 2.24 -11.19
CA GLY A 48 2.52 2.02 -12.33
C GLY A 48 1.77 3.29 -12.70
N THR A 49 1.12 3.29 -13.86
CA THR A 49 0.29 4.41 -14.32
C THR A 49 -0.92 4.63 -13.41
N ASN A 50 -1.55 5.81 -13.47
CA ASN A 50 -2.69 6.17 -12.63
C ASN A 50 -3.87 5.20 -12.76
N ALA A 51 -4.06 4.58 -13.92
CA ALA A 51 -5.15 3.63 -14.16
C ALA A 51 -4.77 2.16 -13.88
N ALA A 52 -3.56 1.87 -13.40
CA ALA A 52 -3.08 0.50 -13.20
C ALA A 52 -3.72 -0.24 -12.00
N GLY A 53 -4.56 0.42 -11.20
CA GLY A 53 -5.27 -0.21 -10.09
C GLY A 53 -4.52 -0.22 -8.75
N LYS A 54 -3.45 0.58 -8.57
CA LYS A 54 -2.67 0.66 -7.31
C LYS A 54 -3.55 0.94 -6.10
N SER A 55 -4.35 2.01 -6.16
CA SER A 55 -5.26 2.40 -5.08
C SER A 55 -6.34 1.36 -4.83
N SER A 56 -6.86 0.71 -5.89
CA SER A 56 -7.84 -0.36 -5.77
C SER A 56 -7.26 -1.59 -5.08
N LEU A 57 -6.02 -1.96 -5.39
CA LEU A 57 -5.32 -3.07 -4.72
C LEU A 57 -5.11 -2.77 -3.23
N MET A 58 -4.64 -1.58 -2.87
CA MET A 58 -4.46 -1.21 -1.46
C MET A 58 -5.77 -1.20 -0.70
N LYS A 59 -6.86 -0.68 -1.30
CA LYS A 59 -8.20 -0.73 -0.70
C LYS A 59 -8.69 -2.17 -0.54
N ALA A 60 -8.44 -3.04 -1.54
CA ALA A 60 -8.77 -4.46 -1.45
C ALA A 60 -8.04 -5.12 -0.27
N ILE A 61 -6.74 -4.88 -0.11
CA ILE A 61 -5.95 -5.43 0.99
C ILE A 61 -6.50 -4.97 2.35
N GLY A 62 -6.71 -3.67 2.51
CA GLY A 62 -7.23 -3.11 3.76
C GLY A 62 -8.61 -3.64 4.14
N LEU A 63 -9.56 -3.65 3.19
CA LEU A 63 -10.91 -4.14 3.41
C LEU A 63 -10.93 -5.64 3.73
N ASN A 64 -10.23 -6.46 2.94
CA ASN A 64 -10.18 -7.91 3.17
C ASN A 64 -9.54 -8.25 4.52
N LEU A 65 -8.48 -7.54 4.92
CA LEU A 65 -7.86 -7.74 6.22
C LEU A 65 -8.82 -7.40 7.37
N ILE A 66 -9.55 -6.28 7.28
CA ILE A 66 -10.56 -5.90 8.29
C ILE A 66 -11.67 -6.95 8.35
N MET A 67 -12.20 -7.40 7.20
CA MET A 67 -13.23 -8.42 7.13
C MET A 67 -12.75 -9.74 7.75
N ALA A 68 -11.54 -10.19 7.42
CA ALA A 68 -10.99 -11.43 7.96
C ALA A 68 -10.76 -11.35 9.47
N GLN A 69 -10.24 -10.22 9.98
CA GLN A 69 -10.05 -10.01 11.42
C GLN A 69 -11.40 -9.93 12.19
N ALA A 70 -12.48 -9.59 11.48
CA ALA A 70 -13.84 -9.65 12.01
C ALA A 70 -14.47 -11.06 11.89
N GLY A 71 -13.75 -12.05 11.38
CA GLY A 71 -14.24 -13.43 11.18
C GLY A 71 -15.12 -13.63 9.96
N MET A 72 -15.08 -12.73 8.98
CA MET A 72 -15.83 -12.80 7.74
C MET A 72 -15.04 -13.53 6.65
N PHE A 73 -15.74 -14.14 5.69
CA PHE A 73 -15.14 -14.62 4.46
C PHE A 73 -14.67 -13.44 3.59
N VAL A 74 -13.57 -13.65 2.88
CA VAL A 74 -12.95 -12.63 2.01
C VAL A 74 -12.81 -13.14 0.58
N PRO A 75 -12.96 -12.28 -0.46
CA PRO A 75 -12.85 -12.67 -1.85
C PRO A 75 -11.39 -12.90 -2.27
N CYS A 76 -10.91 -14.12 -2.08
CA CYS A 76 -9.59 -14.60 -2.49
C CYS A 76 -9.61 -16.13 -2.61
N GLU A 77 -8.58 -16.73 -3.19
CA GLU A 77 -8.42 -18.19 -3.18
C GLU A 77 -7.98 -18.71 -1.82
N SER A 78 -6.99 -18.04 -1.23
CA SER A 78 -6.55 -18.34 0.14
C SER A 78 -6.02 -17.09 0.82
N PHE A 79 -6.18 -17.03 2.14
CA PHE A 79 -5.66 -15.97 2.97
C PHE A 79 -5.11 -16.53 4.28
N ILE A 80 -3.81 -16.37 4.49
CA ILE A 80 -3.14 -16.72 5.73
C ILE A 80 -2.61 -15.43 6.34
N PHE A 81 -2.89 -15.20 7.62
CA PHE A 81 -2.46 -13.98 8.27
C PHE A 81 -2.24 -14.16 9.76
N ASN A 82 -1.41 -13.29 10.32
CA ASN A 82 -1.37 -13.03 11.75
C ASN A 82 -1.91 -11.61 11.99
N PRO A 83 -2.85 -11.42 12.93
CA PRO A 83 -3.60 -10.18 13.07
C PRO A 83 -2.73 -8.94 13.25
N PHE A 84 -3.17 -7.83 12.66
CA PHE A 84 -2.62 -6.51 12.89
C PHE A 84 -3.41 -5.79 13.98
N ASN A 85 -2.71 -5.10 14.88
CA ASN A 85 -3.34 -4.32 15.94
C ASN A 85 -3.76 -2.92 15.45
N GLN A 86 -3.12 -2.46 14.38
CA GLN A 86 -3.33 -1.12 13.83
C GLN A 86 -3.26 -1.18 12.29
N ILE A 87 -4.23 -0.55 11.66
CA ILE A 87 -4.24 -0.33 10.21
C ILE A 87 -4.34 1.17 10.01
N PHE A 88 -3.32 1.75 9.39
CA PHE A 88 -3.30 3.17 9.03
C PHE A 88 -3.49 3.30 7.53
N THR A 89 -4.35 4.22 7.12
CA THR A 89 -4.59 4.51 5.71
C THR A 89 -4.37 5.99 5.43
N ARG A 90 -3.60 6.27 4.40
CA ARG A 90 -3.52 7.59 3.78
C ARG A 90 -3.72 7.39 2.28
N ILE A 91 -4.98 7.20 1.91
CA ILE A 91 -5.41 7.02 0.52
C ILE A 91 -6.13 8.30 0.13
N ASN A 92 -5.63 9.01 -0.88
CA ASN A 92 -6.16 10.31 -1.29
C ASN A 92 -7.68 10.23 -1.50
N ASN A 93 -8.40 10.92 -0.62
CA ASN A 93 -9.74 11.39 -0.88
C ASN A 93 -9.62 12.87 -1.16
N ASN A 94 -10.23 13.33 -2.26
CA ASN A 94 -10.26 14.71 -2.72
C ASN A 94 -10.20 15.73 -1.60
N ASP A 95 -9.33 16.71 -1.78
CA ASP A 95 -9.04 17.81 -0.88
C ASP A 95 -10.32 18.37 -0.23
N ASN A 96 -10.29 18.37 1.10
CA ASN A 96 -11.33 19.04 1.87
C ASN A 96 -11.04 20.55 1.83
N ILE A 97 -11.47 21.21 0.75
CA ILE A 97 -11.27 22.65 0.45
C ILE A 97 -11.78 23.57 1.57
N PHE A 98 -12.52 23.01 2.54
CA PHE A 98 -13.19 23.78 3.60
C PHE A 98 -12.32 24.05 4.85
N LYS A 99 -11.11 23.52 4.97
CA LYS A 99 -10.34 23.65 6.24
C LYS A 99 -9.30 24.77 6.26
N GLY A 100 -9.10 25.55 5.19
CA GLY A 100 -8.18 26.70 5.21
C GLY A 100 -6.70 26.39 5.53
N GLU A 101 -6.38 25.15 5.88
CA GLU A 101 -5.01 24.66 6.03
C GLU A 101 -4.50 24.16 4.68
N SER A 102 -3.22 24.38 4.42
CA SER A 102 -2.59 23.81 3.24
C SER A 102 -2.73 22.28 3.30
N SER A 103 -3.20 21.67 2.22
CA SER A 103 -3.36 20.20 2.11
C SER A 103 -2.10 19.45 2.52
N PHE A 104 -0.94 20.03 2.24
CA PHE A 104 0.37 19.53 2.64
C PHE A 104 0.60 19.53 4.16
N ALA A 105 0.17 20.58 4.88
CA ALA A 105 0.33 20.63 6.34
C ALA A 105 -0.52 19.57 7.03
N VAL A 106 -1.75 19.35 6.55
CA VAL A 106 -2.63 18.26 7.03
C VAL A 106 -1.99 16.90 6.76
N GLU A 107 -1.50 16.68 5.54
CA GLU A 107 -0.81 15.44 5.18
C GLU A 107 0.40 15.15 6.07
N MET A 108 1.22 16.16 6.35
CA MET A 108 2.39 16.00 7.22
C MET A 108 1.99 15.70 8.67
N GLY A 109 0.91 16.29 9.17
CA GLY A 109 0.35 15.99 10.48
C GLY A 109 -0.12 14.54 10.60
N GLU A 110 -0.84 14.04 9.58
CA GLU A 110 -1.29 12.65 9.51
C GLU A 110 -0.10 11.68 9.41
N LEU A 111 0.83 11.94 8.50
CA LEU A 111 2.03 11.13 8.32
C LEU A 111 2.86 11.06 9.61
N ARG A 112 3.06 12.18 10.29
CA ARG A 112 3.71 12.23 11.60
C ARG A 112 3.00 11.34 12.62
N SER A 113 1.67 11.42 12.69
CA SER A 113 0.86 10.59 13.58
C SER A 113 1.03 9.11 13.28
N ILE A 114 0.97 8.72 12.00
CA ILE A 114 1.19 7.35 11.54
C ILE A 114 2.58 6.87 11.94
N LEU A 115 3.62 7.64 11.62
CA LEU A 115 4.99 7.28 11.94
C LEU A 115 5.22 7.17 13.45
N PHE A 116 4.61 8.03 14.26
CA PHE A 116 4.75 7.97 15.71
C PHE A 116 4.09 6.72 16.32
N ARG A 117 2.88 6.39 15.87
CA ARG A 117 2.04 5.33 16.43
C ARG A 117 2.35 3.94 15.89
N SER A 118 2.97 3.83 14.71
CA SER A 118 3.29 2.54 14.08
C SER A 118 4.25 1.70 14.92
N ASN A 119 4.07 0.39 14.86
CA ASN A 119 4.92 -0.63 15.50
C ASN A 119 4.95 -1.91 14.63
N GLN A 120 5.63 -2.96 15.09
CA GLN A 120 5.79 -4.24 14.39
C GLN A 120 4.48 -4.97 14.04
N ASN A 121 3.34 -4.58 14.62
CA ASN A 121 2.02 -5.15 14.37
C ASN A 121 1.10 -4.12 13.68
N SER A 122 1.67 -3.18 12.95
CA SER A 122 0.96 -2.16 12.18
C SER A 122 1.06 -2.45 10.68
N LEU A 123 -0.03 -2.20 9.96
CA LEU A 123 -0.07 -2.10 8.51
C LEU A 123 -0.34 -0.65 8.11
N VAL A 124 0.51 -0.08 7.25
CA VAL A 124 0.35 1.28 6.72
C VAL A 124 0.09 1.21 5.21
N LEU A 125 -1.03 1.77 4.76
CA LEU A 125 -1.42 1.85 3.35
C LEU A 125 -1.40 3.32 2.93
N GLY A 126 -0.48 3.68 2.04
CA GLY A 126 -0.31 5.06 1.59
C GLY A 126 -0.36 5.21 0.08
N ASP A 127 -1.21 6.11 -0.41
CA ASP A 127 -1.36 6.39 -1.83
C ASP A 127 -0.86 7.81 -2.14
N GLU A 128 0.08 7.92 -3.07
CA GLU A 128 0.63 9.18 -3.55
C GLU A 128 1.10 10.14 -2.44
N LEU A 129 1.77 9.59 -1.41
CA LEU A 129 2.28 10.40 -0.30
C LEU A 129 3.18 11.52 -0.80
N CYS A 130 3.02 12.71 -0.18
CA CYS A 130 3.81 13.92 -0.46
C CYS A 130 3.60 14.49 -1.87
N SER A 131 2.49 14.18 -2.55
CA SER A 131 2.20 14.69 -3.90
C SER A 131 1.96 16.21 -3.95
N GLY A 132 1.66 16.84 -2.81
CA GLY A 132 1.34 18.26 -2.69
C GLY A 132 2.54 19.20 -2.50
N THR A 133 3.79 18.72 -2.59
CA THR A 133 4.99 19.53 -2.38
C THR A 133 6.01 19.38 -3.51
N GLU A 134 7.06 20.20 -3.45
CA GLU A 134 8.18 20.15 -4.39
C GLU A 134 8.83 18.76 -4.42
N SER A 135 9.24 18.31 -5.61
CA SER A 135 9.73 16.96 -5.88
C SER A 135 10.86 16.49 -4.95
N ILE A 136 11.87 17.36 -4.68
CA ILE A 136 13.01 17.01 -3.83
C ILE A 136 12.56 16.84 -2.37
N SER A 137 11.71 17.75 -1.88
CA SER A 137 11.14 17.66 -0.53
C SER A 137 10.26 16.42 -0.39
N ALA A 138 9.41 16.13 -1.39
CA ALA A 138 8.58 14.94 -1.44
C ALA A 138 9.39 13.65 -1.32
N GLN A 139 10.45 13.54 -2.11
CA GLN A 139 11.35 12.37 -2.10
C GLN A 139 12.03 12.18 -0.74
N SER A 140 12.52 13.29 -0.15
CA SER A 140 13.20 13.24 1.15
C SER A 140 12.27 12.83 2.28
N ILE A 141 11.05 13.34 2.32
CA ILE A 141 10.04 12.99 3.32
C ILE A 141 9.59 11.55 3.13
N PHE A 142 9.34 11.14 1.88
CA PHE A 142 8.95 9.77 1.56
C PHE A 142 10.03 8.77 1.99
N ALA A 143 11.29 8.99 1.60
CA ALA A 143 12.41 8.13 1.96
C ALA A 143 12.58 8.04 3.48
N SER A 144 12.52 9.16 4.19
CA SER A 144 12.59 9.21 5.65
C SER A 144 11.46 8.42 6.30
N SER A 145 10.26 8.47 5.73
CA SER A 145 9.09 7.72 6.21
C SER A 145 9.28 6.22 6.04
N VAL A 146 9.75 5.78 4.87
CA VAL A 146 10.09 4.37 4.59
C VAL A 146 11.12 3.86 5.60
N ILE A 147 12.23 4.58 5.76
CA ILE A 147 13.29 4.21 6.71
C ILE A 147 12.76 4.12 8.15
N SER A 148 11.90 5.06 8.54
CA SER A 148 11.28 5.05 9.87
C SER A 148 10.41 3.80 10.10
N LEU A 149 9.59 3.42 9.13
CA LEU A 149 8.73 2.23 9.20
C LEU A 149 9.55 0.94 9.21
N VAL A 150 10.61 0.86 8.41
CA VAL A 150 11.55 -0.28 8.41
C VAL A 150 12.20 -0.43 9.78
N LYS A 151 12.71 0.64 10.38
CA LYS A 151 13.30 0.62 11.73
C LYS A 151 12.32 0.11 12.80
N LYS A 152 11.03 0.37 12.62
CA LYS A 152 9.96 -0.11 13.51
C LYS A 152 9.46 -1.52 13.16
N THR A 153 9.99 -2.10 12.10
CA THR A 153 9.52 -3.39 11.54
C THR A 153 8.01 -3.42 11.24
N ALA A 154 7.44 -2.26 10.94
CA ALA A 154 6.04 -2.12 10.55
C ALA A 154 5.87 -2.57 9.09
N CYS A 155 4.74 -3.20 8.78
CA CYS A 155 4.37 -3.50 7.40
C CYS A 155 3.79 -2.26 6.72
N PHE A 156 4.18 -2.00 5.47
CA PHE A 156 3.62 -0.89 4.71
C PHE A 156 3.56 -1.18 3.21
N ILE A 157 2.56 -0.62 2.55
CA ILE A 157 2.37 -0.65 1.11
C ILE A 157 2.14 0.78 0.65
N PHE A 158 3.05 1.32 -0.14
CA PHE A 158 2.98 2.68 -0.66
C PHE A 158 2.92 2.68 -2.17
N ALA A 159 1.89 3.32 -2.73
CA ALA A 159 1.86 3.65 -4.14
C ALA A 159 2.50 5.01 -4.37
N THR A 160 3.33 5.12 -5.39
CA THR A 160 4.08 6.34 -5.69
C THR A 160 4.36 6.50 -7.18
N HIS A 161 4.49 7.75 -7.61
CA HIS A 161 4.99 8.17 -8.92
C HIS A 161 6.42 8.71 -8.87
N LEU A 162 7.01 8.76 -7.68
CA LEU A 162 8.37 9.28 -7.50
C LEU A 162 9.41 8.27 -8.01
N HIS A 163 9.61 8.24 -9.32
CA HIS A 163 10.55 7.32 -9.96
C HIS A 163 11.99 7.45 -9.47
N GLU A 164 12.40 8.63 -9.02
CA GLU A 164 13.76 8.87 -8.50
C GLU A 164 14.07 8.05 -7.24
N LEU A 165 13.04 7.63 -6.47
CA LEU A 165 13.23 6.75 -5.31
C LEU A 165 13.89 5.41 -5.69
N THR A 166 13.71 4.95 -6.93
CA THR A 166 14.34 3.71 -7.42
C THR A 166 15.86 3.82 -7.57
N LYS A 167 16.40 5.05 -7.55
CA LYS A 167 17.83 5.36 -7.67
C LYS A 167 18.45 5.76 -6.33
N MET A 168 17.63 6.02 -5.30
CA MET A 168 18.12 6.43 -3.98
C MET A 168 18.71 5.23 -3.25
N LYS A 169 19.99 5.29 -2.92
CA LYS A 169 20.69 4.22 -2.17
C LYS A 169 20.01 3.91 -0.83
N GLU A 170 19.53 4.95 -0.15
CA GLU A 170 18.82 4.85 1.12
C GLU A 170 17.57 3.97 1.05
N ILE A 171 16.98 3.80 -0.14
CA ILE A 171 15.82 2.94 -0.39
C ILE A 171 16.24 1.61 -0.99
N THR A 172 17.13 1.63 -1.98
CA THR A 172 17.53 0.41 -2.72
C THR A 172 18.35 -0.57 -1.89
N GLU A 173 19.05 -0.08 -0.86
CA GLU A 173 19.81 -0.90 0.08
C GLU A 173 18.96 -1.50 1.22
N LEU A 174 17.66 -1.14 1.31
CA LEU A 174 16.76 -1.71 2.30
C LEU A 174 16.30 -3.11 1.86
N GLU A 175 16.94 -4.14 2.36
CA GLU A 175 16.66 -5.55 2.00
C GLU A 175 15.21 -5.97 2.27
N SER A 176 14.53 -5.34 3.26
CA SER A 176 13.15 -5.62 3.63
C SER A 176 12.11 -4.80 2.85
N VAL A 177 12.53 -4.05 1.83
CA VAL A 177 11.65 -3.26 0.96
C VAL A 177 11.82 -3.72 -0.48
N LYS A 178 10.71 -4.04 -1.15
CA LYS A 178 10.72 -4.40 -2.57
C LYS A 178 9.83 -3.45 -3.39
N MET A 179 10.25 -3.25 -4.63
CA MET A 179 9.54 -2.44 -5.62
C MET A 179 8.76 -3.37 -6.54
N PHE A 180 7.48 -3.06 -6.74
CA PHE A 180 6.58 -3.82 -7.60
C PHE A 180 5.97 -2.88 -8.65
N HIS A 181 5.82 -3.39 -9.85
CA HIS A 181 5.21 -2.65 -10.94
C HIS A 181 3.89 -3.29 -11.35
N LEU A 182 2.79 -2.54 -11.23
CA LEU A 182 1.48 -2.95 -11.74
C LEU A 182 1.39 -2.63 -13.22
N LYS A 183 1.17 -3.66 -14.03
CA LYS A 183 0.97 -3.55 -15.48
C LYS A 183 -0.52 -3.68 -15.81
N VAL A 184 -0.98 -2.89 -16.76
CA VAL A 184 -2.30 -3.07 -17.37
C VAL A 184 -2.12 -4.05 -18.54
N HIS A 185 -2.82 -5.17 -18.50
CA HIS A 185 -2.94 -6.07 -19.64
C HIS A 185 -4.16 -5.64 -20.46
N TYR A 186 -3.94 -5.26 -21.69
CA TYR A 186 -5.01 -5.05 -22.67
C TYR A 186 -5.25 -6.39 -23.39
N ASP A 187 -6.45 -6.94 -23.26
CA ASP A 187 -6.86 -8.09 -24.04
C ASP A 187 -7.29 -7.56 -25.42
N GLU A 188 -6.47 -7.81 -26.45
CA GLU A 188 -6.73 -7.34 -27.84
C GLU A 188 -8.05 -7.88 -28.42
N LYS A 189 -8.68 -8.85 -27.76
CA LYS A 189 -9.96 -9.45 -28.18
C LYS A 189 -11.20 -8.64 -27.79
N GLN A 190 -11.07 -7.55 -27.02
CA GLN A 190 -12.21 -6.72 -26.59
C GLN A 190 -12.32 -5.38 -27.33
N VAL A 191 -11.52 -5.15 -28.37
CA VAL A 191 -11.62 -3.96 -29.24
C VAL A 191 -12.25 -4.40 -30.56
N ASN A 192 -13.56 -4.67 -30.54
CA ASN A 192 -14.43 -4.74 -31.71
C ASN A 192 -15.83 -4.25 -31.35
#